data_2030d3b45c4d34bbca8623fd949e4d56
#
_entry.id   2030d3b45c4d34bbca8623fd949e4d56
#
_cell.length_a   1.000
_cell.length_b   1.000
_cell.length_c   1.000
_cell.angle_alpha   90.00
_cell.angle_beta   90.00
_cell.angle_gamma   90.00
#
_symmetry.space_group_name_H-M   'P 1'
#
loop_
_entity.id
_entity.type
_entity.pdbx_description
1 polymer ?
#
loop_
_entity_poly.entity_id
_entity_poly.type
_entity_poly.pdbx_seq_one_letter_code
_entity_poly.pdbx_strand_id
1 'polypeptide(L)'
;MIKIKKIIPTALLLTSISGAALADNWNVGASASYGNIDGTASDTQLDSRTSTTVAQTRGAKDGDADFPFASIFVEYAKTMDKDLDIIFGLDYVPFKAEIDSKSFADTSLEDGATGTGTRKAKLELENYATLYLQPTYKIGGGTAVFGKVGYIHGDVKISGSNTATGSTINATDTLNGYVVGLGVQHNINKNVFVRLEGSFTAHDDVTATDSKNTKFTADSEIIAGKLSIGYSF
;
A
#
# COMPACT_ATOMS: atom_id res chain seq x y z
N MET A 1 -3.59 -15.47 21.21
CA MET A 1 -2.69 -14.32 21.00
C MET A 1 -1.39 -14.86 20.42
N ILE A 2 -1.28 -14.95 19.11
CA ILE A 2 -0.13 -15.54 18.40
C ILE A 2 0.82 -14.39 18.09
N LYS A 3 1.98 -14.37 18.74
CA LYS A 3 3.05 -13.43 18.44
C LYS A 3 3.76 -13.88 17.16
N ILE A 4 3.44 -13.26 16.03
CA ILE A 4 4.22 -13.42 14.80
C ILE A 4 5.53 -12.68 14.99
N LYS A 5 6.62 -13.43 15.05
CA LYS A 5 7.98 -12.89 15.13
C LYS A 5 8.29 -12.15 13.82
N LYS A 6 8.89 -10.96 13.95
CA LYS A 6 9.42 -10.17 12.84
C LYS A 6 10.24 -11.06 11.90
N ILE A 7 9.74 -11.24 10.69
CA ILE A 7 10.51 -11.85 9.60
C ILE A 7 11.43 -10.75 9.09
N ILE A 8 12.70 -10.85 9.42
CA ILE A 8 13.76 -10.04 8.80
C ILE A 8 13.81 -10.48 7.34
N PRO A 9 13.68 -9.60 6.35
CA PRO A 9 13.87 -9.98 4.96
C PRO A 9 15.34 -10.37 4.77
N THR A 10 15.60 -11.67 4.81
CA THR A 10 16.88 -12.22 4.36
C THR A 10 16.96 -11.94 2.86
N ALA A 11 17.99 -11.23 2.45
CA ALA A 11 18.26 -10.97 1.04
C ALA A 11 18.16 -12.28 0.26
N LEU A 12 17.22 -12.35 -0.67
CA LEU A 12 17.03 -13.51 -1.54
C LEU A 12 18.24 -13.57 -2.47
N LEU A 13 19.22 -14.42 -2.12
CA LEU A 13 20.31 -14.78 -3.02
C LEU A 13 19.69 -15.60 -4.15
N LEU A 14 19.50 -14.96 -5.30
CA LEU A 14 19.12 -15.61 -6.54
C LEU A 14 20.29 -16.49 -7.00
N THR A 15 20.32 -17.73 -6.53
CA THR A 15 21.15 -18.78 -7.14
C THR A 15 20.55 -19.10 -8.50
N SER A 16 21.37 -19.04 -9.54
CA SER A 16 21.03 -19.39 -10.91
C SER A 16 20.45 -20.82 -10.95
N ILE A 17 19.13 -20.94 -11.09
CA ILE A 17 18.49 -22.19 -11.39
C ILE A 17 18.59 -22.38 -12.91
N SER A 18 19.64 -23.07 -13.35
CA SER A 18 19.73 -23.61 -14.71
C SER A 18 18.89 -24.88 -14.79
N GLY A 19 17.62 -24.72 -15.10
CA GLY A 19 16.66 -25.81 -15.31
C GLY A 19 16.02 -25.73 -16.69
N ALA A 20 16.06 -26.85 -17.38
CA ALA A 20 15.70 -27.08 -18.79
C ALA A 20 14.37 -26.46 -19.27
N ALA A 21 14.45 -25.82 -20.41
CA ALA A 21 13.53 -25.78 -21.56
C ALA A 21 12.02 -26.07 -21.32
N LEU A 22 11.37 -25.17 -20.64
CA LEU A 22 10.00 -24.77 -20.90
C LEU A 22 10.08 -23.24 -21.08
N ALA A 23 9.20 -22.64 -21.91
CA ALA A 23 9.22 -21.21 -22.20
C ALA A 23 8.78 -20.34 -20.99
N ASP A 24 9.17 -20.75 -19.81
CA ASP A 24 8.85 -20.15 -18.52
C ASP A 24 10.06 -19.33 -18.06
N ASN A 25 9.83 -18.06 -17.75
CA ASN A 25 10.89 -17.12 -17.34
C ASN A 25 10.66 -16.61 -15.93
N TRP A 26 11.74 -16.40 -15.21
CA TRP A 26 11.72 -15.62 -13.98
C TRP A 26 12.11 -14.18 -14.28
N ASN A 27 11.38 -13.26 -13.71
CA ASN A 27 11.67 -11.84 -13.79
C ASN A 27 11.92 -11.28 -12.41
N VAL A 28 12.85 -10.34 -12.32
CA VAL A 28 13.06 -9.51 -11.13
C VAL A 28 13.20 -8.07 -11.57
N GLY A 29 12.81 -7.14 -10.71
CA GLY A 29 12.95 -5.74 -11.06
C GLY A 29 12.61 -4.80 -9.93
N ALA A 30 12.63 -3.52 -10.28
CA ALA A 30 12.26 -2.43 -9.39
C ALA A 30 11.29 -1.50 -10.09
N SER A 31 10.49 -0.81 -9.27
CA SER A 31 9.49 0.14 -9.74
C SER A 31 9.56 1.43 -8.96
N ALA A 32 9.21 2.52 -9.61
CA ALA A 32 8.89 3.80 -9.00
C ALA A 32 7.43 4.14 -9.32
N SER A 33 6.71 4.55 -8.30
CA SER A 33 5.28 4.85 -8.39
C SER A 33 4.98 6.22 -7.83
N TYR A 34 3.95 6.83 -8.38
CA TYR A 34 3.35 8.04 -7.84
C TYR A 34 1.85 7.79 -7.73
N GLY A 35 1.35 7.87 -6.50
CA GLY A 35 -0.05 7.59 -6.18
C GLY A 35 -0.73 8.79 -5.57
N ASN A 36 -2.03 8.92 -5.86
CA ASN A 36 -2.96 9.75 -5.14
C ASN A 36 -3.86 8.84 -4.32
N ILE A 37 -3.90 9.07 -3.02
CA ILE A 37 -4.80 8.39 -2.09
C ILE A 37 -5.97 9.30 -1.78
N ASP A 38 -7.17 8.81 -2.00
CA ASP A 38 -8.42 9.39 -1.52
C ASP A 38 -8.93 8.54 -0.36
N GLY A 39 -9.46 9.16 0.68
CA GLY A 39 -10.01 8.42 1.80
C GLY A 39 -11.00 9.24 2.61
N THR A 40 -11.91 8.53 3.26
CA THR A 40 -12.89 9.12 4.18
C THR A 40 -12.58 8.66 5.59
N ALA A 41 -12.39 9.60 6.50
CA ALA A 41 -12.13 9.31 7.91
C ALA A 41 -13.27 9.83 8.80
N SER A 42 -13.68 9.01 9.74
CA SER A 42 -14.64 9.36 10.79
C SER A 42 -14.06 9.13 12.16
N ASP A 43 -14.47 9.92 13.15
CA ASP A 43 -14.10 9.73 14.54
C ASP A 43 -15.34 9.53 15.41
N THR A 44 -15.24 8.58 16.33
CA THR A 44 -16.29 8.28 17.30
C THR A 44 -15.68 8.26 18.70
N GLN A 45 -16.10 9.16 19.55
CA GLN A 45 -15.68 9.16 20.94
C GLN A 45 -16.50 8.15 21.74
N LEU A 46 -15.83 7.20 22.38
CA LEU A 46 -16.44 6.22 23.25
C LEU A 46 -16.53 6.76 24.70
N ASP A 47 -17.55 6.33 25.44
CA ASP A 47 -17.65 6.64 26.87
C ASP A 47 -16.42 6.10 27.60
N SER A 48 -15.71 6.96 28.32
CA SER A 48 -14.50 6.61 29.06
C SER A 48 -14.69 5.54 30.13
N ARG A 49 -15.95 5.29 30.55
CA ARG A 49 -16.29 4.31 31.61
C ARG A 49 -16.46 2.89 31.09
N THR A 50 -16.90 2.72 29.84
CA THR A 50 -17.23 1.40 29.31
C THR A 50 -16.52 1.07 28.00
N SER A 51 -15.90 2.02 27.33
CA SER A 51 -15.27 1.92 26.00
C SER A 51 -16.15 1.35 24.87
N THR A 52 -17.43 1.12 25.14
CA THR A 52 -18.39 0.55 24.19
C THR A 52 -19.58 1.45 23.93
N THR A 53 -19.87 2.40 24.81
CA THR A 53 -20.98 3.34 24.64
C THR A 53 -20.49 4.56 23.86
N VAL A 54 -21.15 4.86 22.76
CA VAL A 54 -20.86 6.02 21.93
C VAL A 54 -21.30 7.28 22.67
N ALA A 55 -20.36 8.14 23.03
CA ALA A 55 -20.66 9.44 23.63
C ALA A 55 -20.89 10.52 22.56
N GLN A 56 -20.13 10.50 21.48
CA GLN A 56 -20.25 11.45 20.36
C GLN A 56 -19.65 10.86 19.10
N THR A 57 -20.35 11.02 17.96
CA THR A 57 -19.83 10.73 16.64
C THR A 57 -19.69 12.03 15.86
N ARG A 58 -18.54 12.26 15.26
CA ARG A 58 -18.30 13.33 14.30
C ARG A 58 -18.45 12.79 12.89
N GLY A 59 -18.99 13.62 12.02
CA GLY A 59 -19.22 13.25 10.63
C GLY A 59 -17.91 12.93 9.90
N ALA A 60 -18.03 12.08 8.90
CA ALA A 60 -16.93 11.71 8.01
C ALA A 60 -16.34 12.96 7.32
N LYS A 61 -15.03 12.96 7.13
CA LYS A 61 -14.29 13.97 6.37
C LYS A 61 -13.45 13.28 5.31
N ASP A 62 -13.57 13.79 4.10
CA ASP A 62 -12.76 13.37 2.98
C ASP A 62 -11.36 14.02 3.05
N GLY A 63 -10.37 13.29 2.62
CA GLY A 63 -8.99 13.74 2.54
C GLY A 63 -8.27 13.07 1.40
N ASP A 64 -7.36 13.80 0.77
CA ASP A 64 -6.52 13.32 -0.31
C ASP A 64 -5.05 13.62 -0.01
N ALA A 65 -4.16 12.81 -0.54
CA ALA A 65 -2.72 13.01 -0.49
C ALA A 65 -2.01 12.33 -1.65
N ASP A 66 -0.98 13.00 -2.15
CA ASP A 66 -0.09 12.45 -3.17
C ASP A 66 1.20 11.96 -2.53
N PHE A 67 1.68 10.79 -2.96
CA PHE A 67 2.93 10.24 -2.43
C PHE A 67 3.69 9.40 -3.44
N PRO A 68 5.04 9.54 -3.49
CA PRO A 68 5.89 8.64 -4.24
C PRO A 68 6.22 7.40 -3.40
N PHE A 69 6.35 6.25 -4.05
CA PHE A 69 6.89 5.06 -3.43
C PHE A 69 7.67 4.21 -4.43
N ALA A 70 8.56 3.37 -3.93
CA ALA A 70 9.35 2.46 -4.74
C ALA A 70 9.15 1.03 -4.25
N SER A 71 9.19 0.09 -5.18
CA SER A 71 9.04 -1.33 -4.88
C SER A 71 10.04 -2.17 -5.66
N ILE A 72 10.21 -3.41 -5.20
CA ILE A 72 10.92 -4.47 -5.90
C ILE A 72 9.93 -5.59 -6.19
N PHE A 73 10.12 -6.28 -7.31
CA PHE A 73 9.25 -7.39 -7.66
C PHE A 73 10.01 -8.63 -8.11
N VAL A 74 9.36 -9.76 -7.91
CA VAL A 74 9.75 -11.05 -8.48
C VAL A 74 8.53 -11.67 -9.15
N GLU A 75 8.73 -12.24 -10.33
CA GLU A 75 7.66 -12.80 -11.15
C GLU A 75 8.06 -14.13 -11.76
N TYR A 76 7.08 -14.98 -11.94
CA TYR A 76 7.16 -16.16 -12.76
C TYR A 76 6.21 -15.99 -13.96
N ALA A 77 6.77 -15.96 -15.16
CA ALA A 77 6.03 -15.81 -16.41
C ALA A 77 5.91 -17.16 -17.10
N LYS A 78 4.68 -17.62 -17.25
CA LYS A 78 4.33 -18.84 -17.98
C LYS A 78 3.75 -18.52 -19.34
N THR A 79 4.40 -18.98 -20.40
CA THR A 79 3.88 -18.85 -21.75
C THR A 79 2.75 -19.85 -21.98
N MET A 80 1.56 -19.34 -22.26
CA MET A 80 0.37 -20.15 -22.55
C MET A 80 0.17 -20.36 -24.03
N ASP A 81 0.54 -19.37 -24.84
CA ASP A 81 0.50 -19.39 -26.31
C ASP A 81 1.60 -18.45 -26.84
N LYS A 82 1.83 -18.46 -28.17
CA LYS A 82 2.83 -17.61 -28.83
C LYS A 82 2.73 -16.13 -28.46
N ASP A 83 1.51 -15.63 -28.21
CA ASP A 83 1.23 -14.22 -27.96
C ASP A 83 0.72 -13.96 -26.52
N LEU A 84 0.53 -15.00 -25.68
CA LEU A 84 -0.05 -14.87 -24.35
C LEU A 84 0.85 -15.48 -23.27
N ASP A 85 1.25 -14.66 -22.34
CA ASP A 85 1.89 -15.08 -21.09
C ASP A 85 0.95 -14.82 -19.91
N ILE A 86 1.00 -15.69 -18.89
CA ILE A 86 0.38 -15.46 -17.59
C ILE A 86 1.51 -15.28 -16.58
N ILE A 87 1.55 -14.14 -15.94
CA ILE A 87 2.57 -13.78 -14.96
C ILE A 87 1.98 -13.86 -13.56
N PHE A 88 2.66 -14.58 -12.67
CA PHE A 88 2.41 -14.59 -11.22
C PHE A 88 3.52 -13.78 -10.56
N GLY A 89 3.18 -12.78 -9.80
CA GLY A 89 4.17 -11.88 -9.23
C GLY A 89 3.91 -11.50 -7.80
N LEU A 90 5.01 -11.16 -7.12
CA LEU A 90 5.04 -10.53 -5.82
C LEU A 90 5.77 -9.18 -5.96
N ASP A 91 5.10 -8.10 -5.63
CA ASP A 91 5.66 -6.75 -5.53
C ASP A 91 5.75 -6.37 -4.05
N TYR A 92 6.86 -5.79 -3.62
CA TYR A 92 7.10 -5.45 -2.23
C TYR A 92 7.71 -4.05 -2.11
N VAL A 93 7.14 -3.23 -1.24
CA VAL A 93 7.67 -1.91 -0.86
C VAL A 93 8.60 -2.09 0.33
N PRO A 94 9.93 -2.04 0.14
CA PRO A 94 10.90 -2.39 1.19
C PRO A 94 11.13 -1.26 2.20
N PHE A 95 10.62 -0.06 1.93
CA PHE A 95 10.80 1.12 2.76
C PHE A 95 9.47 1.59 3.31
N LYS A 96 9.52 2.25 4.46
CA LYS A 96 8.36 2.98 4.97
C LYS A 96 8.02 4.12 4.03
N ALA A 97 6.81 4.11 3.50
CA ALA A 97 6.30 5.21 2.70
C ALA A 97 5.50 6.14 3.62
N GLU A 98 5.94 7.39 3.74
CA GLU A 98 5.14 8.43 4.41
C GLU A 98 4.07 8.89 3.44
N ILE A 99 2.80 8.64 3.80
CA ILE A 99 1.65 9.03 2.99
C ILE A 99 1.31 10.49 3.26
N ASP A 100 1.19 10.86 4.55
CA ASP A 100 0.82 12.20 4.95
C ASP A 100 1.41 12.56 6.32
N SER A 101 1.73 13.85 6.51
CA SER A 101 2.18 14.39 7.78
C SER A 101 1.64 15.82 7.92
N LYS A 102 0.66 15.99 8.80
CA LYS A 102 -0.02 17.27 9.03
C LYS A 102 0.18 17.79 10.44
N SER A 103 0.34 19.10 10.52
CA SER A 103 0.38 19.83 11.81
C SER A 103 -0.54 21.05 11.67
N PHE A 104 -1.54 21.13 12.52
CA PHE A 104 -2.50 22.24 12.51
C PHE A 104 -2.87 22.67 13.93
N ALA A 105 -3.25 23.95 14.06
CA ALA A 105 -3.75 24.46 15.32
C ALA A 105 -5.13 23.85 15.61
N ASP A 106 -5.28 23.29 16.81
CA ASP A 106 -6.54 22.73 17.26
C ASP A 106 -7.15 23.65 18.32
N THR A 107 -8.35 24.10 18.05
CA THR A 107 -9.16 24.89 18.99
C THR A 107 -10.34 24.08 19.52
N SER A 108 -10.39 22.77 19.25
CA SER A 108 -11.50 21.93 19.64
C SER A 108 -11.55 21.78 21.17
N LEU A 109 -12.73 22.03 21.70
CA LEU A 109 -13.10 21.79 23.10
C LEU A 109 -13.47 20.31 23.27
N GLU A 110 -12.50 19.41 23.12
CA GLU A 110 -12.72 18.02 23.53
C GLU A 110 -12.63 17.96 25.07
N ASP A 111 -13.62 17.32 25.64
CA ASP A 111 -13.87 17.03 27.05
C ASP A 111 -12.83 17.57 28.04
N GLY A 112 -13.03 18.81 28.52
CA GLY A 112 -12.21 19.44 29.54
C GLY A 112 -10.96 20.19 29.04
N ALA A 113 -10.70 20.29 27.77
CA ALA A 113 -9.60 21.10 27.23
C ALA A 113 -10.03 22.57 27.07
N THR A 114 -9.41 23.45 27.84
CA THR A 114 -9.54 24.90 27.70
C THR A 114 -8.24 25.43 27.10
N GLY A 115 -8.12 25.46 25.80
CA GLY A 115 -6.91 26.03 25.20
C GLY A 115 -6.74 25.75 23.72
N THR A 116 -5.91 26.57 23.07
CA THR A 116 -5.37 26.31 21.74
C THR A 116 -4.19 25.34 21.85
N GLY A 117 -4.21 24.30 21.04
CA GLY A 117 -3.11 23.33 20.97
C GLY A 117 -2.68 23.11 19.54
N THR A 118 -1.68 22.25 19.37
CA THR A 118 -1.25 21.76 18.07
C THR A 118 -1.59 20.28 17.97
N ARG A 119 -2.30 19.91 16.91
CA ARG A 119 -2.53 18.52 16.53
C ARG A 119 -1.51 18.14 15.47
N LYS A 120 -0.82 17.03 15.69
CA LYS A 120 0.07 16.41 14.71
C LYS A 120 -0.47 15.03 14.37
N ALA A 121 -0.46 14.71 13.09
CA ALA A 121 -0.82 13.38 12.60
C ALA A 121 0.18 12.97 11.53
N LYS A 122 0.60 11.71 11.57
CA LYS A 122 1.49 11.08 10.60
C LYS A 122 0.97 9.71 10.25
N LEU A 123 0.93 9.41 8.95
CA LEU A 123 0.51 8.15 8.39
C LEU A 123 1.68 7.54 7.60
N GLU A 124 2.08 6.33 7.95
CA GLU A 124 3.17 5.58 7.32
C GLU A 124 2.67 4.21 6.86
N LEU A 125 3.06 3.81 5.65
CA LEU A 125 2.84 2.48 5.10
C LEU A 125 4.09 1.64 5.35
N GLU A 126 3.91 0.44 5.92
CA GLU A 126 4.99 -0.49 6.23
C GLU A 126 4.65 -1.89 5.71
N ASN A 127 5.66 -2.71 5.37
CA ASN A 127 5.50 -4.12 4.96
C ASN A 127 4.48 -4.35 3.83
N TYR A 128 4.36 -3.41 2.89
CA TYR A 128 3.34 -3.45 1.86
C TYR A 128 3.75 -4.39 0.72
N ALA A 129 2.97 -5.45 0.55
CA ALA A 129 3.20 -6.48 -0.44
C ALA A 129 1.95 -6.70 -1.29
N THR A 130 2.14 -6.95 -2.57
CA THR A 130 1.08 -7.27 -3.52
C THR A 130 1.37 -8.60 -4.18
N LEU A 131 0.50 -9.58 -3.98
CA LEU A 131 0.49 -10.83 -4.76
C LEU A 131 -0.47 -10.63 -5.95
N TYR A 132 0.00 -10.90 -7.17
CA TYR A 132 -0.80 -10.59 -8.35
C TYR A 132 -0.71 -11.62 -9.48
N LEU A 133 -1.73 -11.59 -10.32
CA LEU A 133 -1.83 -12.26 -11.59
C LEU A 133 -1.87 -11.21 -12.71
N GLN A 134 -1.08 -11.43 -13.77
CA GLN A 134 -0.95 -10.49 -14.87
C GLN A 134 -0.97 -11.24 -16.21
N PRO A 135 -2.14 -11.39 -16.86
CA PRO A 135 -2.21 -11.77 -18.26
C PRO A 135 -1.56 -10.70 -19.12
N THR A 136 -0.65 -11.14 -20.00
CA THR A 136 0.18 -10.27 -20.84
C THR A 136 0.10 -10.73 -22.29
N TYR A 137 -0.39 -9.86 -23.17
CA TYR A 137 -0.57 -10.15 -24.58
C TYR A 137 0.46 -9.43 -25.44
N LYS A 138 1.25 -10.20 -26.23
CA LYS A 138 2.32 -9.69 -27.09
C LYS A 138 1.70 -9.13 -28.38
N ILE A 139 1.93 -7.84 -28.64
CA ILE A 139 1.40 -7.14 -29.83
C ILE A 139 2.44 -6.98 -30.94
N GLY A 140 3.64 -7.54 -30.75
CA GLY A 140 4.75 -7.47 -31.70
C GLY A 140 5.75 -6.36 -31.41
N GLY A 141 6.89 -6.38 -32.12
CA GLY A 141 7.95 -5.37 -31.94
C GLY A 141 8.56 -5.32 -30.53
N GLY A 142 8.53 -6.42 -29.79
CA GLY A 142 8.99 -6.46 -28.41
C GLY A 142 8.04 -5.80 -27.39
N THR A 143 6.82 -5.45 -27.83
CA THR A 143 5.82 -4.77 -27.00
C THR A 143 4.68 -5.72 -26.63
N ALA A 144 4.19 -5.59 -25.41
CA ALA A 144 3.04 -6.31 -24.91
C ALA A 144 2.13 -5.36 -24.10
N VAL A 145 0.84 -5.67 -24.08
CA VAL A 145 -0.14 -5.03 -23.19
C VAL A 145 -0.54 -6.02 -22.10
N PHE A 146 -0.86 -5.54 -20.92
CA PHE A 146 -1.25 -6.42 -19.84
C PHE A 146 -2.39 -5.84 -18.98
N GLY A 147 -3.13 -6.74 -18.38
CA GLY A 147 -3.99 -6.45 -17.25
C GLY A 147 -3.38 -7.04 -15.98
N LYS A 148 -3.68 -6.49 -14.82
CA LYS A 148 -3.24 -6.96 -13.52
C LYS A 148 -4.41 -7.02 -12.57
N VAL A 149 -4.47 -8.09 -11.77
CA VAL A 149 -5.32 -8.18 -10.59
C VAL A 149 -4.49 -8.72 -9.44
N GLY A 150 -4.65 -8.20 -8.25
CA GLY A 150 -3.85 -8.63 -7.11
C GLY A 150 -4.51 -8.39 -5.77
N TYR A 151 -3.96 -9.07 -4.77
CA TYR A 151 -4.30 -8.90 -3.36
C TYR A 151 -3.15 -8.22 -2.65
N ILE A 152 -3.49 -7.27 -1.81
CA ILE A 152 -2.56 -6.44 -1.06
C ILE A 152 -2.62 -6.82 0.41
N HIS A 153 -1.46 -6.87 1.03
CA HIS A 153 -1.29 -7.02 2.47
C HIS A 153 -0.16 -6.11 2.95
N GLY A 154 -0.41 -5.34 3.99
CA GLY A 154 0.57 -4.44 4.58
C GLY A 154 0.16 -3.98 5.96
N ASP A 155 0.94 -3.06 6.52
CA ASP A 155 0.67 -2.42 7.79
C ASP A 155 0.58 -0.91 7.58
N VAL A 156 -0.42 -0.28 8.17
CA VAL A 156 -0.51 1.17 8.29
C VAL A 156 -0.23 1.58 9.72
N LYS A 157 0.74 2.47 9.89
CA LYS A 157 1.07 3.04 11.18
C LYS A 157 0.55 4.46 11.29
N ILE A 158 -0.29 4.67 12.28
CA ILE A 158 -0.90 5.95 12.62
C ILE A 158 -0.22 6.47 13.89
N SER A 159 0.39 7.64 13.81
CA SER A 159 0.99 8.29 14.96
C SER A 159 0.56 9.75 15.04
N GLY A 160 0.37 10.25 16.24
CA GLY A 160 -0.06 11.63 16.42
C GLY A 160 -0.12 12.07 17.86
N SER A 161 -0.30 13.38 18.04
CA SER A 161 -0.48 13.99 19.35
C SER A 161 -1.34 15.24 19.25
N ASN A 162 -2.08 15.52 20.32
CA ASN A 162 -2.84 16.75 20.48
C ASN A 162 -2.43 17.41 21.79
N THR A 163 -1.76 18.55 21.71
CA THR A 163 -1.25 19.24 22.92
C THR A 163 -2.35 19.96 23.70
N ALA A 164 -3.52 20.23 23.09
CA ALA A 164 -4.67 20.84 23.77
C ALA A 164 -5.33 19.85 24.75
N THR A 165 -5.44 18.57 24.35
CA THR A 165 -6.10 17.53 25.15
C THR A 165 -5.11 16.62 25.87
N GLY A 166 -3.82 16.64 25.50
CA GLY A 166 -2.81 15.67 25.93
C GLY A 166 -3.02 14.29 25.33
N SER A 167 -3.87 14.15 24.30
CA SER A 167 -4.14 12.89 23.61
C SER A 167 -2.95 12.50 22.74
N THR A 168 -2.68 11.19 22.68
CA THR A 168 -1.68 10.60 21.78
C THR A 168 -2.25 9.36 21.11
N ILE A 169 -1.88 9.16 19.85
CA ILE A 169 -2.16 7.95 19.09
C ILE A 169 -0.84 7.35 18.61
N ASN A 170 -0.68 6.06 18.76
CA ASN A 170 0.41 5.28 18.18
C ASN A 170 -0.13 3.86 17.96
N ALA A 171 -0.77 3.67 16.82
CA ALA A 171 -1.43 2.43 16.45
C ALA A 171 -0.83 1.90 15.17
N THR A 172 -0.81 0.59 15.04
CA THR A 172 -0.53 -0.09 13.77
C THR A 172 -1.71 -1.01 13.50
N ASP A 173 -2.26 -0.90 12.32
CA ASP A 173 -3.35 -1.77 11.86
C ASP A 173 -2.95 -2.44 10.56
N THR A 174 -3.56 -3.60 10.29
CA THR A 174 -3.30 -4.35 9.07
C THR A 174 -4.13 -3.77 7.93
N LEU A 175 -3.45 -3.47 6.83
CA LEU A 175 -4.07 -2.96 5.61
C LEU A 175 -4.16 -4.10 4.59
N ASN A 176 -5.38 -4.51 4.27
CA ASN A 176 -5.64 -5.44 3.18
C ASN A 176 -6.37 -4.71 2.05
N GLY A 177 -6.29 -5.27 0.84
CA GLY A 177 -6.96 -4.65 -0.29
C GLY A 177 -6.79 -5.42 -1.58
N TYR A 178 -7.36 -4.87 -2.64
CA TYR A 178 -7.27 -5.40 -3.99
C TYR A 178 -6.79 -4.33 -4.94
N VAL A 179 -5.99 -4.74 -5.92
CA VAL A 179 -5.50 -3.87 -6.99
C VAL A 179 -5.96 -4.41 -8.33
N VAL A 180 -6.36 -3.50 -9.20
CA VAL A 180 -6.51 -3.74 -10.63
C VAL A 180 -5.64 -2.76 -11.40
N GLY A 181 -5.06 -3.20 -12.50
CA GLY A 181 -4.16 -2.37 -13.30
C GLY A 181 -4.17 -2.74 -14.77
N LEU A 182 -3.74 -1.80 -15.57
CA LEU A 182 -3.51 -1.95 -17.00
C LEU A 182 -2.18 -1.33 -17.35
N GLY A 183 -1.47 -1.90 -18.33
CA GLY A 183 -0.19 -1.33 -18.71
C GLY A 183 0.38 -1.86 -20.01
N VAL A 184 1.56 -1.32 -20.30
CA VAL A 184 2.36 -1.69 -21.48
C VAL A 184 3.74 -2.09 -21.01
N GLN A 185 4.25 -3.19 -21.55
CA GLN A 185 5.63 -3.63 -21.40
C GLN A 185 6.36 -3.51 -22.73
N HIS A 186 7.60 -3.04 -22.69
CA HIS A 186 8.48 -3.05 -23.86
C HIS A 186 9.82 -3.71 -23.49
N ASN A 187 10.22 -4.70 -24.29
CA ASN A 187 11.49 -5.39 -24.14
C ASN A 187 12.58 -4.59 -24.86
N ILE A 188 13.50 -4.00 -24.10
CA ILE A 188 14.66 -3.28 -24.63
C ILE A 188 15.62 -4.25 -25.34
N ASN A 189 15.76 -5.43 -24.77
CA ASN A 189 16.52 -6.55 -25.35
C ASN A 189 15.93 -7.89 -24.87
N LYS A 190 16.65 -9.00 -25.09
CA LYS A 190 16.15 -10.35 -24.72
C LYS A 190 15.89 -10.54 -23.21
N ASN A 191 16.58 -9.76 -22.38
CA ASN A 191 16.55 -9.95 -20.94
C ASN A 191 16.01 -8.73 -20.19
N VAL A 192 16.03 -7.52 -20.77
CA VAL A 192 15.65 -6.29 -20.08
C VAL A 192 14.37 -5.75 -20.67
N PHE A 193 13.43 -5.42 -19.78
CA PHE A 193 12.19 -4.76 -20.14
C PHE A 193 11.90 -3.54 -19.28
N VAL A 194 11.07 -2.66 -19.80
CA VAL A 194 10.45 -1.55 -19.08
C VAL A 194 8.93 -1.70 -19.11
N ARG A 195 8.26 -1.20 -18.09
CA ARG A 195 6.82 -1.26 -17.95
C ARG A 195 6.27 0.09 -17.53
N LEU A 196 5.14 0.49 -18.12
CA LEU A 196 4.30 1.58 -17.65
C LEU A 196 2.95 1.00 -17.29
N GLU A 197 2.47 1.29 -16.07
CA GLU A 197 1.22 0.77 -15.52
C GLU A 197 0.41 1.90 -14.89
N GLY A 198 -0.90 1.87 -15.09
CA GLY A 198 -1.87 2.61 -14.29
C GLY A 198 -2.66 1.62 -13.45
N SER A 199 -2.87 1.91 -12.17
CA SER A 199 -3.57 1.02 -11.26
C SER A 199 -4.56 1.75 -10.36
N PHE A 200 -5.59 1.02 -9.96
CA PHE A 200 -6.55 1.39 -8.93
C PHE A 200 -6.50 0.35 -7.81
N THR A 201 -6.42 0.82 -6.59
CA THR A 201 -6.39 -0.01 -5.39
C THR A 201 -7.51 0.41 -4.46
N ALA A 202 -8.25 -0.54 -3.91
CA ALA A 202 -9.21 -0.34 -2.84
C ALA A 202 -8.75 -1.13 -1.60
N HIS A 203 -8.73 -0.48 -0.45
CA HIS A 203 -8.35 -1.09 0.82
C HIS A 203 -9.57 -1.31 1.72
N ASP A 204 -9.44 -2.28 2.62
CA ASP A 204 -10.39 -2.47 3.72
C ASP A 204 -10.26 -1.33 4.73
N ASP A 205 -11.31 -1.13 5.53
CA ASP A 205 -11.35 -0.12 6.58
C ASP A 205 -10.23 -0.36 7.60
N VAL A 206 -9.54 0.71 7.96
CA VAL A 206 -8.52 0.74 9.02
C VAL A 206 -9.09 1.41 10.24
N THR A 207 -8.82 0.86 11.42
CA THR A 207 -9.29 1.41 12.68
C THR A 207 -8.16 1.68 13.66
N ALA A 208 -8.24 2.81 14.36
CA ALA A 208 -7.31 3.13 15.42
C ALA A 208 -8.05 3.77 16.61
N THR A 209 -7.54 3.57 17.81
CA THR A 209 -8.10 4.20 19.03
C THR A 209 -6.99 4.96 19.73
N ASP A 210 -7.27 6.20 20.10
CA ASP A 210 -6.35 7.04 20.82
C ASP A 210 -6.37 6.79 22.35
N SER A 211 -5.49 7.47 23.08
CA SER A 211 -5.37 7.35 24.54
C SER A 211 -6.58 7.93 25.33
N LYS A 212 -7.52 8.56 24.65
CA LYS A 212 -8.76 9.13 25.21
C LYS A 212 -10.03 8.43 24.73
N ASN A 213 -9.89 7.18 24.25
CA ASN A 213 -10.99 6.36 23.74
C ASN A 213 -11.72 6.94 22.53
N THR A 214 -11.04 7.73 21.69
CA THR A 214 -11.58 8.12 20.39
C THR A 214 -11.21 7.06 19.36
N LYS A 215 -12.21 6.45 18.75
CA LYS A 215 -12.04 5.48 17.66
C LYS A 215 -12.07 6.22 16.35
N PHE A 216 -11.04 6.06 15.55
CA PHE A 216 -10.93 6.51 14.16
C PHE A 216 -11.17 5.33 13.24
N THR A 217 -11.95 5.55 12.18
CA THR A 217 -12.16 4.58 11.10
C THR A 217 -11.92 5.31 9.80
N ALA A 218 -11.13 4.73 8.92
CA ALA A 218 -10.84 5.27 7.60
C ALA A 218 -10.87 4.17 6.55
N ASP A 219 -11.48 4.47 5.42
CA ASP A 219 -11.34 3.76 4.15
C ASP A 219 -10.36 4.49 3.25
N SER A 220 -9.80 3.80 2.27
CA SER A 220 -8.91 4.46 1.31
C SER A 220 -8.87 3.76 -0.04
N GLU A 221 -8.75 4.58 -1.07
CA GLU A 221 -8.53 4.16 -2.44
C GLU A 221 -7.27 4.85 -2.98
N ILE A 222 -6.52 4.17 -3.84
CA ILE A 222 -5.31 4.72 -4.46
C ILE A 222 -5.41 4.58 -5.97
N ILE A 223 -5.21 5.70 -6.68
CA ILE A 223 -4.91 5.71 -8.11
C ILE A 223 -3.42 5.98 -8.27
N ALA A 224 -2.70 5.11 -8.99
CA ALA A 224 -1.26 5.25 -9.15
C ALA A 224 -0.80 5.03 -10.58
N GLY A 225 0.25 5.77 -10.95
CA GLY A 225 1.10 5.50 -12.10
C GLY A 225 2.39 4.82 -11.64
N LYS A 226 2.83 3.77 -12.34
CA LYS A 226 4.02 2.97 -12.01
C LYS A 226 4.92 2.82 -13.22
N LEU A 227 6.21 3.12 -13.07
CA LEU A 227 7.25 2.83 -14.03
C LEU A 227 8.17 1.75 -13.46
N SER A 228 8.42 0.70 -14.23
CA SER A 228 9.24 -0.43 -13.78
C SER A 228 10.35 -0.73 -14.78
N ILE A 229 11.45 -1.24 -14.26
CA ILE A 229 12.51 -1.89 -15.04
C ILE A 229 12.72 -3.29 -14.49
N GLY A 230 12.81 -4.29 -15.38
CA GLY A 230 12.99 -5.67 -14.99
C GLY A 230 14.00 -6.41 -15.85
N TYR A 231 14.49 -7.51 -15.29
CA TYR A 231 15.38 -8.45 -15.93
C TYR A 231 14.74 -9.86 -15.93
N SER A 232 14.76 -10.50 -17.10
CA SER A 232 14.22 -11.84 -17.36
C SER A 232 15.36 -12.83 -17.56
N PHE A 233 15.28 -14.00 -16.90
CA PHE A 233 16.27 -15.08 -16.98
C PHE A 233 15.76 -16.25 -17.85
#